data_9c8b67ff0da10fdb0055e1a5d0cd1d96
#
_entry.id   9c8b67ff0da10fdb0055e1a5d0cd1d96
#
_cell.length_a   1.000
_cell.length_b   1.000
_cell.length_c   1.000
_cell.angle_alpha   90.00
_cell.angle_beta   90.00
_cell.angle_gamma   90.00
#
_symmetry.space_group_name_H-M   'P 1'
#
loop_
_entity.id
_entity.type
_entity.pdbx_description
1 polymer ?
#
loop_
_entity_poly.entity_id
_entity_poly.type
_entity_poly.pdbx_seq_one_letter_code
_entity_poly.pdbx_strand_id
1 'polypeptide(L)'
;MTHIQYHTQTMQPFIEEVELDQLAPYAKLALQQLLTKEGAGNDFTDWVDWPIQYNIEEFNRIKQAAQKIQSDSEVLIVIGIGGSYLGAKAAIDFLNHSYYNLLAKSKSLPQVFFVGNHLSSTQIQDLIEVMGDRSFSINVISKSGTTTEPAIAFRIFKQKLIAKYGKDEARNRIYVTTDSKKGALKKEAQEEGYETFTIPDGIGGRFTVLTPVGLLPIAVTGADIDRLMQGAQDATNKYRMDNYHENSAMRYAMIRNCLYRKGKDIEILVNNEPALQPFGEWWKQLYAESEGKNHRGLFPMTANFTTDLHSIGQMIQEGKRNLFETVLRFSNVRKDISVPEIEEDLDGLKYLQGRQVSEINEKALEGTVIAHQDGQTPISILEIDNMNEEALGELIIFFEMAVAISGYLNGINPFDQPGVEAYKKNMFALLGKPGYEDLQAQLKQK
;
A
#
# COMPACT_ATOMS: atom_id res chain seq x y z
N MET A 1 0.34 22.19 4.13
CA MET A 1 0.82 22.52 2.75
C MET A 1 0.39 21.37 1.84
N THR A 2 0.21 21.64 0.54
CA THR A 2 -0.15 20.60 -0.43
C THR A 2 1.12 19.98 -0.99
N HIS A 3 1.30 18.67 -0.87
CA HIS A 3 2.44 17.92 -1.39
C HIS A 3 2.15 17.26 -2.74
N ILE A 4 0.87 17.26 -3.17
CA ILE A 4 0.40 16.59 -4.37
C ILE A 4 -0.32 17.56 -5.29
N GLN A 5 0.04 17.54 -6.58
CA GLN A 5 -0.65 18.23 -7.67
C GLN A 5 -1.08 17.21 -8.73
N TYR A 6 -2.33 17.30 -9.18
CA TYR A 6 -2.89 16.39 -10.17
C TYR A 6 -3.06 17.10 -11.51
N HIS A 7 -2.24 16.71 -12.49
CA HIS A 7 -2.19 17.29 -13.82
C HIS A 7 -2.99 16.43 -14.80
N THR A 8 -3.97 17.04 -15.47
CA THR A 8 -4.91 16.37 -16.36
C THR A 8 -4.94 16.94 -17.77
N GLN A 9 -4.00 17.84 -18.12
CA GLN A 9 -3.94 18.48 -19.44
C GLN A 9 -3.78 17.45 -20.56
N THR A 10 -3.04 16.40 -20.31
CA THR A 10 -2.82 15.25 -21.21
C THR A 10 -4.06 14.38 -21.41
N MET A 11 -5.11 14.56 -20.60
CA MET A 11 -6.38 13.86 -20.73
C MET A 11 -7.38 14.56 -21.68
N GLN A 12 -7.15 15.82 -22.03
CA GLN A 12 -8.09 16.63 -22.86
C GLN A 12 -8.49 15.98 -24.19
N PRO A 13 -7.62 15.25 -24.92
CA PRO A 13 -8.05 14.56 -26.14
C PRO A 13 -9.04 13.41 -25.89
N PHE A 14 -9.15 12.91 -24.65
CA PHE A 14 -9.92 11.74 -24.29
C PHE A 14 -11.15 12.04 -23.43
N ILE A 15 -11.12 13.13 -22.67
CA ILE A 15 -12.19 13.56 -21.77
C ILE A 15 -12.37 15.06 -21.92
N GLU A 16 -13.59 15.48 -22.24
CA GLU A 16 -13.98 16.88 -22.27
C GLU A 16 -14.42 17.34 -20.87
N GLU A 17 -14.18 18.60 -20.51
CA GLU A 17 -14.55 19.15 -19.19
C GLU A 17 -16.06 19.06 -18.95
N VAL A 18 -16.89 19.18 -20.00
CA VAL A 18 -18.35 19.02 -19.89
C VAL A 18 -18.77 17.64 -19.42
N GLU A 19 -17.97 16.59 -19.68
CA GLU A 19 -18.25 15.23 -19.18
C GLU A 19 -18.03 15.16 -17.68
N LEU A 20 -17.00 15.86 -17.17
CA LEU A 20 -16.74 15.99 -15.73
C LEU A 20 -17.84 16.84 -15.07
N ASP A 21 -18.27 17.96 -15.67
CA ASP A 21 -19.37 18.79 -15.16
C ASP A 21 -20.66 17.97 -15.02
N GLN A 22 -20.98 17.12 -16.00
CA GLN A 22 -22.14 16.23 -15.96
C GLN A 22 -22.03 15.16 -14.86
N LEU A 23 -20.83 14.68 -14.57
CA LEU A 23 -20.58 13.69 -13.52
C LEU A 23 -20.47 14.30 -12.12
N ALA A 24 -20.13 15.59 -12.01
CA ALA A 24 -19.86 16.27 -10.75
C ALA A 24 -20.98 16.13 -9.69
N PRO A 25 -22.29 16.25 -10.03
CA PRO A 25 -23.36 16.05 -9.04
C PRO A 25 -23.35 14.64 -8.41
N TYR A 26 -23.01 13.61 -9.18
CA TYR A 26 -22.94 12.22 -8.70
C TYR A 26 -21.69 12.01 -7.84
N ALA A 27 -20.57 12.59 -8.22
CA ALA A 27 -19.34 12.52 -7.42
C ALA A 27 -19.48 13.29 -6.09
N LYS A 28 -20.17 14.42 -6.10
CA LYS A 28 -20.54 15.18 -4.89
C LYS A 28 -21.44 14.34 -3.97
N LEU A 29 -22.45 13.66 -4.52
CA LEU A 29 -23.30 12.74 -3.75
C LEU A 29 -22.48 11.59 -3.17
N ALA A 30 -21.59 10.98 -3.95
CA ALA A 30 -20.70 9.91 -3.50
C ALA A 30 -19.81 10.36 -2.34
N LEU A 31 -19.19 11.53 -2.44
CA LEU A 31 -18.41 12.15 -1.36
C LEU A 31 -19.28 12.40 -0.13
N GLN A 32 -20.47 12.98 -0.31
CA GLN A 32 -21.41 13.23 0.79
C GLN A 32 -21.77 11.92 1.52
N GLN A 33 -22.15 10.86 0.79
CA GLN A 33 -22.47 9.54 1.37
C GLN A 33 -21.31 8.96 2.18
N LEU A 34 -20.07 9.18 1.72
CA LEU A 34 -18.86 8.77 2.45
C LEU A 34 -18.71 9.56 3.74
N LEU A 35 -18.82 10.89 3.68
CA LEU A 35 -18.59 11.79 4.82
C LEU A 35 -19.70 11.70 5.90
N THR A 36 -20.96 11.46 5.47
CA THR A 36 -22.09 11.26 6.40
C THR A 36 -22.22 9.81 6.89
N LYS A 37 -21.38 8.90 6.35
CA LYS A 37 -21.42 7.46 6.66
C LYS A 37 -22.79 6.83 6.36
N GLU A 38 -23.44 7.23 5.28
CA GLU A 38 -24.75 6.73 4.83
C GLU A 38 -24.66 5.83 3.61
N GLY A 39 -23.48 5.71 3.00
CA GLY A 39 -23.22 4.88 1.83
C GLY A 39 -23.14 3.37 2.15
N ALA A 40 -23.15 2.55 1.11
CA ALA A 40 -22.95 1.12 1.24
C ALA A 40 -21.60 0.80 1.89
N GLY A 41 -21.59 -0.08 2.91
CA GLY A 41 -20.38 -0.45 3.65
C GLY A 41 -19.95 0.56 4.72
N ASN A 42 -20.85 1.40 5.16
CA ASN A 42 -20.61 2.45 6.17
C ASN A 42 -20.02 1.93 7.51
N ASP A 43 -20.18 0.65 7.82
CA ASP A 43 -19.54 0.01 8.98
C ASP A 43 -17.98 0.02 8.89
N PHE A 44 -17.42 0.34 7.72
CA PHE A 44 -15.98 0.33 7.45
C PHE A 44 -15.44 1.67 6.96
N THR A 45 -16.04 2.78 7.36
CA THR A 45 -15.68 4.14 6.92
C THR A 45 -14.95 4.97 7.98
N ASP A 46 -14.57 4.40 9.13
CA ASP A 46 -13.88 5.14 10.20
C ASP A 46 -12.50 5.66 9.79
N TRP A 47 -11.88 5.10 8.75
CA TRP A 47 -10.62 5.58 8.19
C TRP A 47 -10.71 7.04 7.69
N VAL A 48 -11.90 7.52 7.28
CA VAL A 48 -12.13 8.91 6.81
C VAL A 48 -11.81 9.93 7.89
N ASP A 49 -12.14 9.62 9.15
CA ASP A 49 -11.91 10.51 10.29
C ASP A 49 -10.66 10.13 11.10
N TRP A 50 -10.11 8.95 10.85
CA TRP A 50 -9.01 8.38 11.64
C TRP A 50 -7.81 9.32 11.79
N PRO A 51 -7.29 10.00 10.76
CA PRO A 51 -6.15 10.89 10.93
C PRO A 51 -6.39 12.06 11.89
N ILE A 52 -7.66 12.40 12.14
CA ILE A 52 -8.05 13.50 13.04
C ILE A 52 -8.43 12.99 14.43
N GLN A 53 -8.94 11.74 14.53
CA GLN A 53 -9.59 11.21 15.74
C GLN A 53 -8.91 9.98 16.33
N TYR A 54 -7.71 9.61 15.88
CA TYR A 54 -6.99 8.44 16.40
C TYR A 54 -6.70 8.57 17.91
N ASN A 55 -6.54 7.42 18.58
CA ASN A 55 -6.23 7.37 19.99
C ASN A 55 -4.78 7.79 20.26
N ILE A 56 -4.59 8.97 20.84
CA ILE A 56 -3.27 9.55 21.12
C ILE A 56 -2.46 8.75 22.15
N GLU A 57 -3.14 8.10 23.13
CA GLU A 57 -2.46 7.27 24.12
C GLU A 57 -1.89 6.01 23.47
N GLU A 58 -2.67 5.32 22.63
CA GLU A 58 -2.20 4.17 21.86
C GLU A 58 -1.11 4.57 20.89
N PHE A 59 -1.22 5.72 20.22
CA PHE A 59 -0.20 6.27 19.33
C PHE A 59 1.13 6.51 20.07
N ASN A 60 1.10 7.06 21.29
CA ASN A 60 2.29 7.23 22.11
C ASN A 60 2.88 5.88 22.55
N ARG A 61 2.05 4.87 22.86
CA ARG A 61 2.51 3.51 23.15
C ARG A 61 3.20 2.88 21.93
N ILE A 62 2.73 3.13 20.70
CA ILE A 62 3.41 2.69 19.47
C ILE A 62 4.83 3.25 19.41
N LYS A 63 5.01 4.55 19.67
CA LYS A 63 6.34 5.18 19.71
C LYS A 63 7.25 4.55 20.78
N GLN A 64 6.73 4.30 21.97
CA GLN A 64 7.46 3.63 23.04
C GLN A 64 7.85 2.19 22.67
N ALA A 65 6.92 1.42 22.10
CA ALA A 65 7.21 0.07 21.61
C ALA A 65 8.27 0.07 20.50
N ALA A 66 8.19 1.02 19.55
CA ALA A 66 9.19 1.17 18.51
C ALA A 66 10.58 1.47 19.08
N GLN A 67 10.69 2.40 20.02
CA GLN A 67 11.95 2.71 20.71
C GLN A 67 12.50 1.50 21.47
N LYS A 68 11.65 0.74 22.15
CA LYS A 68 12.07 -0.49 22.81
C LYS A 68 12.62 -1.51 21.82
N ILE A 69 11.91 -1.76 20.72
CA ILE A 69 12.39 -2.68 19.66
C ILE A 69 13.73 -2.20 19.08
N GLN A 70 13.88 -0.90 18.84
CA GLN A 70 15.14 -0.31 18.36
C GLN A 70 16.30 -0.51 19.34
N SER A 71 16.02 -0.50 20.66
CA SER A 71 17.06 -0.63 21.68
C SER A 71 17.47 -2.09 21.97
N ASP A 72 16.60 -3.07 21.74
CA ASP A 72 16.82 -4.45 22.19
C ASP A 72 16.85 -5.49 21.07
N SER A 73 16.58 -5.09 19.82
CA SER A 73 16.46 -6.01 18.69
C SER A 73 17.24 -5.54 17.46
N GLU A 74 18.03 -6.43 16.86
CA GLU A 74 18.68 -6.20 15.57
C GLU A 74 17.74 -6.46 14.40
N VAL A 75 16.65 -7.22 14.64
CA VAL A 75 15.68 -7.61 13.62
C VAL A 75 14.26 -7.47 14.18
N LEU A 76 13.36 -6.87 13.38
CA LEU A 76 11.92 -6.98 13.59
C LEU A 76 11.32 -7.90 12.53
N ILE A 77 10.63 -8.94 12.97
CA ILE A 77 9.81 -9.82 12.12
C ILE A 77 8.37 -9.34 12.18
N VAL A 78 7.88 -8.81 11.06
CA VAL A 78 6.48 -8.39 10.89
C VAL A 78 5.71 -9.53 10.23
N ILE A 79 4.68 -10.03 10.90
CA ILE A 79 3.88 -11.18 10.46
C ILE A 79 2.49 -10.70 10.09
N GLY A 80 2.15 -10.75 8.79
CA GLY A 80 0.86 -10.29 8.29
C GLY A 80 0.68 -10.59 6.82
N ILE A 81 -0.54 -10.46 6.31
CA ILE A 81 -0.91 -10.66 4.91
C ILE A 81 -1.89 -9.58 4.46
N GLY A 82 -1.94 -9.28 3.17
CA GLY A 82 -2.84 -8.27 2.60
C GLY A 82 -2.64 -6.91 3.26
N GLY A 83 -3.71 -6.30 3.77
CA GLY A 83 -3.64 -5.00 4.47
C GLY A 83 -2.76 -4.99 5.71
N SER A 84 -2.54 -6.13 6.35
CA SER A 84 -1.61 -6.27 7.48
C SER A 84 -0.12 -6.31 7.06
N TYR A 85 0.18 -6.19 5.76
CA TYR A 85 1.52 -6.25 5.19
C TYR A 85 1.79 -5.11 4.21
N LEU A 86 0.93 -4.97 3.18
CA LEU A 86 1.21 -4.15 2.00
C LEU A 86 1.41 -2.67 2.33
N GLY A 87 0.55 -2.09 3.17
CA GLY A 87 0.64 -0.68 3.54
C GLY A 87 1.91 -0.34 4.32
N ALA A 88 2.26 -1.17 5.30
CA ALA A 88 3.50 -1.00 6.07
C ALA A 88 4.74 -1.15 5.18
N LYS A 89 4.78 -2.17 4.31
CA LYS A 89 5.89 -2.39 3.37
C LYS A 89 6.03 -1.22 2.39
N ALA A 90 4.91 -0.74 1.84
CA ALA A 90 4.88 0.43 0.96
C ALA A 90 5.47 1.68 1.64
N ALA A 91 5.03 1.97 2.86
CA ALA A 91 5.50 3.13 3.61
C ALA A 91 6.99 3.01 3.97
N ILE A 92 7.45 1.84 4.40
CA ILE A 92 8.85 1.61 4.76
C ILE A 92 9.76 1.83 3.55
N ASP A 93 9.42 1.29 2.38
CA ASP A 93 10.26 1.43 1.18
C ASP A 93 10.19 2.86 0.62
N PHE A 94 9.02 3.52 0.72
CA PHE A 94 8.87 4.92 0.33
C PHE A 94 9.74 5.85 1.17
N LEU A 95 9.80 5.68 2.49
CA LEU A 95 10.46 6.60 3.42
C LEU A 95 11.94 6.33 3.61
N ASN A 96 12.38 5.09 3.40
CA ASN A 96 13.73 4.67 3.75
C ASN A 96 14.67 4.54 2.54
N HIS A 97 15.91 4.27 2.82
CA HIS A 97 16.93 3.95 1.83
C HIS A 97 16.57 2.64 1.10
N SER A 98 16.74 2.57 -0.23
CA SER A 98 16.40 1.39 -1.03
C SER A 98 17.05 0.09 -0.54
N TYR A 99 18.21 0.20 0.10
CA TYR A 99 18.92 -0.91 0.76
C TYR A 99 18.85 -0.80 2.29
N TYR A 100 17.70 -0.42 2.83
CA TYR A 100 17.52 -0.15 4.26
C TYR A 100 18.07 -1.29 5.14
N ASN A 101 17.68 -2.53 4.89
CA ASN A 101 18.10 -3.67 5.70
C ASN A 101 19.62 -3.92 5.71
N LEU A 102 20.35 -3.50 4.67
CA LEU A 102 21.82 -3.58 4.65
C LEU A 102 22.48 -2.49 5.49
N LEU A 103 21.82 -1.35 5.65
CA LEU A 103 22.31 -0.18 6.37
C LEU A 103 21.78 -0.06 7.80
N ALA A 104 20.76 -0.83 8.17
CA ALA A 104 20.06 -0.70 9.46
C ALA A 104 21.02 -0.75 10.65
N LYS A 105 21.96 -1.70 10.66
CA LYS A 105 22.95 -1.84 11.72
C LYS A 105 23.85 -0.60 11.87
N SER A 106 24.27 0.02 10.78
CA SER A 106 25.10 1.23 10.82
C SER A 106 24.35 2.45 11.34
N LYS A 107 23.02 2.41 11.33
CA LYS A 107 22.12 3.44 11.85
C LYS A 107 21.60 3.13 13.25
N SER A 108 22.05 2.03 13.87
CA SER A 108 21.51 1.50 15.13
C SER A 108 20.00 1.28 15.10
N LEU A 109 19.48 0.82 13.95
CA LEU A 109 18.08 0.49 13.72
C LEU A 109 17.92 -1.00 13.41
N PRO A 110 16.78 -1.61 13.73
CA PRO A 110 16.52 -2.99 13.35
C PRO A 110 16.36 -3.16 11.85
N GLN A 111 16.80 -4.30 11.31
CA GLN A 111 16.33 -4.75 10.00
C GLN A 111 14.86 -5.16 10.12
N VAL A 112 14.05 -4.89 9.11
CA VAL A 112 12.63 -5.25 9.11
C VAL A 112 12.36 -6.26 8.00
N PHE A 113 11.85 -7.43 8.39
CA PHE A 113 11.47 -8.49 7.46
C PHE A 113 10.00 -8.85 7.63
N PHE A 114 9.33 -9.09 6.50
CA PHE A 114 7.93 -9.48 6.45
C PHE A 114 7.81 -10.96 6.16
N VAL A 115 6.93 -11.66 6.89
CA VAL A 115 6.59 -13.07 6.69
C VAL A 115 5.10 -13.31 6.92
N GLY A 116 4.62 -14.50 6.55
CA GLY A 116 3.19 -14.82 6.68
C GLY A 116 2.32 -14.11 5.64
N ASN A 117 2.93 -13.50 4.62
CA ASN A 117 2.28 -12.97 3.44
C ASN A 117 2.25 -14.00 2.28
N HIS A 118 2.82 -15.17 2.48
CA HIS A 118 2.83 -16.34 1.58
C HIS A 118 3.17 -17.62 2.34
N LEU A 119 3.10 -18.78 1.66
CA LEU A 119 3.40 -20.12 2.21
C LEU A 119 4.67 -20.74 1.60
N SER A 120 5.63 -19.93 1.13
CA SER A 120 6.92 -20.45 0.65
C SER A 120 7.78 -20.91 1.82
N SER A 121 7.96 -22.23 1.94
CA SER A 121 8.84 -22.82 2.94
C SER A 121 10.31 -22.43 2.74
N THR A 122 10.75 -22.33 1.49
CA THR A 122 12.11 -21.89 1.13
C THR A 122 12.38 -20.49 1.65
N GLN A 123 11.52 -19.52 1.36
CA GLN A 123 11.74 -18.14 1.78
C GLN A 123 11.70 -17.98 3.32
N ILE A 124 10.87 -18.76 4.02
CA ILE A 124 10.87 -18.78 5.49
C ILE A 124 12.21 -19.32 6.01
N GLN A 125 12.72 -20.40 5.41
CA GLN A 125 14.01 -20.99 5.81
C GLN A 125 15.18 -20.07 5.51
N ASP A 126 15.23 -19.45 4.31
CA ASP A 126 16.25 -18.48 3.92
C ASP A 126 16.29 -17.30 4.90
N LEU A 127 15.11 -16.81 5.33
CA LEU A 127 15.06 -15.73 6.32
C LEU A 127 15.60 -16.18 7.68
N ILE A 128 15.30 -17.40 8.10
CA ILE A 128 15.84 -17.96 9.34
C ILE A 128 17.38 -18.04 9.29
N GLU A 129 17.95 -18.44 8.15
CA GLU A 129 19.40 -18.48 7.94
C GLU A 129 19.99 -17.07 7.93
N VAL A 130 19.36 -16.10 7.23
CA VAL A 130 19.76 -14.70 7.22
C VAL A 130 19.71 -14.10 8.62
N MET A 131 18.72 -14.43 9.43
CA MET A 131 18.63 -13.95 10.81
C MET A 131 19.79 -14.46 11.70
N GLY A 132 20.16 -15.74 11.56
CA GLY A 132 21.18 -16.36 12.40
C GLY A 132 20.90 -16.18 13.89
N ASP A 133 21.93 -15.83 14.65
CA ASP A 133 21.85 -15.63 16.11
C ASP A 133 21.54 -14.19 16.53
N ARG A 134 21.09 -13.31 15.62
CA ARG A 134 20.78 -11.93 15.95
C ARG A 134 19.59 -11.82 16.91
N SER A 135 19.59 -10.75 17.69
CA SER A 135 18.43 -10.41 18.53
C SER A 135 17.26 -10.00 17.68
N PHE A 136 16.04 -10.46 18.06
CA PHE A 136 14.85 -10.11 17.29
C PHE A 136 13.60 -9.98 18.15
N SER A 137 12.65 -9.20 17.62
CA SER A 137 11.28 -9.07 18.11
C SER A 137 10.29 -9.45 17.01
N ILE A 138 9.05 -9.73 17.39
CA ILE A 138 7.95 -10.10 16.49
C ILE A 138 6.83 -9.07 16.64
N ASN A 139 6.34 -8.53 15.50
CA ASN A 139 5.05 -7.86 15.42
C ASN A 139 4.09 -8.73 14.61
N VAL A 140 3.15 -9.39 15.26
CA VAL A 140 2.12 -10.21 14.60
C VAL A 140 0.83 -9.42 14.45
N ILE A 141 0.33 -9.35 13.21
CA ILE A 141 -0.80 -8.50 12.80
C ILE A 141 -1.89 -9.39 12.20
N SER A 142 -2.97 -9.60 12.93
CA SER A 142 -4.12 -10.38 12.45
C SER A 142 -5.37 -10.06 13.27
N LYS A 143 -6.47 -9.65 12.61
CA LYS A 143 -7.73 -9.34 13.30
C LYS A 143 -8.32 -10.57 13.97
N SER A 144 -8.43 -11.70 13.29
CA SER A 144 -8.99 -12.95 13.81
C SER A 144 -7.97 -13.84 14.53
N GLY A 145 -6.70 -13.78 14.14
CA GLY A 145 -5.66 -14.73 14.53
C GLY A 145 -5.77 -16.11 13.89
N THR A 146 -6.69 -16.30 12.94
CA THR A 146 -6.96 -17.61 12.30
C THR A 146 -6.64 -17.64 10.81
N THR A 147 -6.16 -16.54 10.24
CA THR A 147 -5.65 -16.51 8.86
C THR A 147 -4.45 -17.44 8.77
N THR A 148 -4.48 -18.37 7.83
CA THR A 148 -3.57 -19.53 7.79
C THR A 148 -2.11 -19.14 7.71
N GLU A 149 -1.76 -18.26 6.77
CA GLU A 149 -0.40 -17.86 6.47
C GLU A 149 0.29 -17.18 7.68
N PRO A 150 -0.26 -16.09 8.26
CA PRO A 150 0.35 -15.46 9.43
C PRO A 150 0.29 -16.36 10.68
N ALA A 151 -0.72 -17.21 10.85
CA ALA A 151 -0.79 -18.12 11.99
C ALA A 151 0.34 -19.16 11.97
N ILE A 152 0.65 -19.71 10.78
CA ILE A 152 1.79 -20.64 10.60
C ILE A 152 3.11 -19.91 10.86
N ALA A 153 3.32 -18.75 10.26
CA ALA A 153 4.53 -17.97 10.45
C ALA A 153 4.72 -17.60 11.94
N PHE A 154 3.65 -17.18 12.62
CA PHE A 154 3.72 -16.84 14.04
C PHE A 154 4.13 -18.05 14.90
N ARG A 155 3.58 -19.24 14.67
CA ARG A 155 3.99 -20.45 15.38
C ARG A 155 5.50 -20.74 15.22
N ILE A 156 6.01 -20.63 14.00
CA ILE A 156 7.42 -20.90 13.68
C ILE A 156 8.33 -19.90 14.41
N PHE A 157 8.08 -18.59 14.25
CA PHE A 157 8.95 -17.56 14.80
C PHE A 157 8.78 -17.40 16.33
N LYS A 158 7.59 -17.61 16.89
CA LYS A 158 7.35 -17.70 18.34
C LYS A 158 8.18 -18.82 18.97
N GLN A 159 8.17 -20.01 18.37
CA GLN A 159 8.98 -21.14 18.86
C GLN A 159 10.48 -20.81 18.86
N LYS A 160 10.98 -20.17 17.80
CA LYS A 160 12.37 -19.71 17.74
C LYS A 160 12.69 -18.66 18.81
N LEU A 161 11.77 -17.71 19.04
CA LEU A 161 11.93 -16.68 20.05
C LEU A 161 12.03 -17.31 21.47
N ILE A 162 11.12 -18.25 21.77
CA ILE A 162 11.13 -18.97 23.05
C ILE A 162 12.40 -19.83 23.21
N ALA A 163 12.85 -20.50 22.16
CA ALA A 163 14.07 -21.29 22.20
C ALA A 163 15.31 -20.41 22.48
N LYS A 164 15.32 -19.18 21.97
CA LYS A 164 16.43 -18.23 22.16
C LYS A 164 16.43 -17.57 23.53
N TYR A 165 15.28 -17.12 24.02
CA TYR A 165 15.18 -16.25 25.19
C TYR A 165 14.50 -16.87 26.41
N GLY A 166 13.91 -18.06 26.27
CA GLY A 166 12.97 -18.59 27.26
C GLY A 166 11.61 -17.90 27.17
N LYS A 167 10.61 -18.49 27.83
CA LYS A 167 9.21 -18.04 27.72
C LYS A 167 8.99 -16.61 28.26
N ASP A 168 9.61 -16.28 29.38
CA ASP A 168 9.39 -14.99 30.07
C ASP A 168 9.95 -13.79 29.29
N GLU A 169 11.17 -13.91 28.74
CA GLU A 169 11.72 -12.84 27.92
C GLU A 169 11.12 -12.81 26.51
N ALA A 170 10.78 -13.94 25.94
CA ALA A 170 10.13 -14.02 24.63
C ALA A 170 8.81 -13.23 24.59
N ARG A 171 8.00 -13.26 25.66
CA ARG A 171 6.75 -12.49 25.72
C ARG A 171 6.97 -11.00 25.64
N ASN A 172 8.07 -10.47 26.17
CA ASN A 172 8.41 -9.04 26.16
C ASN A 172 8.86 -8.56 24.77
N ARG A 173 9.07 -9.49 23.83
CA ARG A 173 9.52 -9.25 22.44
C ARG A 173 8.46 -9.58 21.41
N ILE A 174 7.22 -9.88 21.86
CA ILE A 174 6.07 -10.13 20.99
C ILE A 174 5.09 -8.97 21.13
N TYR A 175 4.84 -8.30 20.02
CA TYR A 175 3.89 -7.20 19.88
C TYR A 175 2.74 -7.68 19.00
N VAL A 176 1.53 -7.58 19.49
CA VAL A 176 0.32 -8.12 18.84
C VAL A 176 -0.58 -6.97 18.39
N THR A 177 -0.81 -6.86 17.09
CA THR A 177 -1.80 -5.93 16.54
C THR A 177 -3.03 -6.75 16.11
N THR A 178 -4.16 -6.62 16.84
CA THR A 178 -5.31 -7.51 16.69
C THR A 178 -6.63 -6.81 17.05
N ASP A 179 -7.74 -7.56 16.99
CA ASP A 179 -9.06 -7.11 17.46
C ASP A 179 -9.01 -6.72 18.97
N SER A 180 -9.75 -5.71 19.34
CA SER A 180 -9.78 -5.21 20.73
C SER A 180 -10.42 -6.17 21.73
N LYS A 181 -11.38 -7.00 21.27
CA LYS A 181 -12.29 -7.78 22.14
C LYS A 181 -12.25 -9.28 21.89
N LYS A 182 -12.06 -9.74 20.65
CA LYS A 182 -12.29 -11.12 20.24
C LYS A 182 -11.19 -11.65 19.30
N GLY A 183 -11.22 -12.94 19.04
CA GLY A 183 -10.29 -13.62 18.13
C GLY A 183 -9.25 -14.46 18.89
N ALA A 184 -8.71 -15.46 18.18
CA ALA A 184 -7.74 -16.40 18.75
C ALA A 184 -6.45 -15.69 19.20
N LEU A 185 -5.95 -14.75 18.39
CA LEU A 185 -4.74 -14.00 18.70
C LEU A 185 -4.94 -13.05 19.90
N LYS A 186 -6.14 -12.44 20.03
CA LYS A 186 -6.47 -11.61 21.21
C LYS A 186 -6.47 -12.42 22.49
N LYS A 187 -7.10 -13.60 22.45
CA LYS A 187 -7.13 -14.54 23.60
C LYS A 187 -5.71 -14.95 24.00
N GLU A 188 -4.90 -15.37 23.03
CA GLU A 188 -3.51 -15.77 23.26
C GLU A 188 -2.69 -14.62 23.87
N ALA A 189 -2.84 -13.41 23.32
CA ALA A 189 -2.13 -12.24 23.82
C ALA A 189 -2.47 -11.89 25.27
N GLN A 190 -3.74 -12.07 25.67
CA GLN A 190 -4.18 -11.87 27.05
C GLN A 190 -3.64 -12.94 28.00
N GLU A 191 -3.68 -14.21 27.59
CA GLU A 191 -3.21 -15.34 28.40
C GLU A 191 -1.68 -15.31 28.60
N GLU A 192 -0.94 -14.92 27.59
CA GLU A 192 0.54 -14.88 27.61
C GLU A 192 1.11 -13.52 28.05
N GLY A 193 0.29 -12.47 28.10
CA GLY A 193 0.69 -11.12 28.53
C GLY A 193 1.50 -10.35 27.50
N TYR A 194 1.19 -10.48 26.21
CA TYR A 194 1.85 -9.72 25.13
C TYR A 194 1.40 -8.25 25.11
N GLU A 195 2.29 -7.35 24.69
CA GLU A 195 1.91 -5.97 24.37
C GLU A 195 0.96 -5.97 23.17
N THR A 196 -0.19 -5.28 23.32
CA THR A 196 -1.26 -5.30 22.31
C THR A 196 -1.59 -3.93 21.76
N PHE A 197 -1.84 -3.86 20.44
CA PHE A 197 -2.36 -2.71 19.71
C PHE A 197 -3.65 -3.09 18.98
N THR A 198 -4.53 -2.12 18.79
CA THR A 198 -5.88 -2.37 18.28
C THR A 198 -5.97 -2.19 16.76
N ILE A 199 -6.53 -3.18 16.07
CA ILE A 199 -7.06 -2.99 14.71
C ILE A 199 -8.47 -2.42 14.87
N PRO A 200 -8.75 -1.19 14.41
CA PRO A 200 -10.07 -0.59 14.56
C PRO A 200 -11.15 -1.41 13.86
N ASP A 201 -12.30 -1.59 14.51
CA ASP A 201 -13.40 -2.39 13.96
C ASP A 201 -13.99 -1.79 12.68
N GLY A 202 -14.11 -0.48 12.64
CA GLY A 202 -14.68 0.27 11.53
C GLY A 202 -13.70 0.61 10.40
N ILE A 203 -12.52 -0.07 10.34
CA ILE A 203 -11.54 0.13 9.26
C ILE A 203 -11.25 -1.22 8.57
N GLY A 204 -11.50 -1.27 7.26
CA GLY A 204 -11.20 -2.44 6.44
C GLY A 204 -9.69 -2.64 6.24
N GLY A 205 -9.25 -3.91 6.03
CA GLY A 205 -7.82 -4.26 6.00
C GLY A 205 -6.95 -3.40 5.08
N ARG A 206 -7.41 -3.08 3.87
CA ARG A 206 -6.67 -2.28 2.88
C ARG A 206 -6.59 -0.78 3.18
N PHE A 207 -7.33 -0.30 4.20
CA PHE A 207 -7.35 1.07 4.70
C PHE A 207 -6.61 1.25 6.03
N THR A 208 -5.83 0.24 6.48
CA THR A 208 -5.27 0.23 7.83
C THR A 208 -3.85 0.79 7.96
N VAL A 209 -3.23 1.28 6.90
CA VAL A 209 -1.81 1.69 6.94
C VAL A 209 -1.53 2.78 7.98
N LEU A 210 -2.46 3.72 8.20
CA LEU A 210 -2.35 4.80 9.19
C LEU A 210 -2.87 4.42 10.59
N THR A 211 -3.14 3.14 10.83
CA THR A 211 -3.51 2.59 12.14
C THR A 211 -2.31 1.89 12.79
N PRO A 212 -2.41 1.34 14.00
CA PRO A 212 -1.33 0.55 14.61
C PRO A 212 -0.78 -0.55 13.71
N VAL A 213 -1.57 -1.03 12.73
CA VAL A 213 -1.17 -2.03 11.72
C VAL A 213 0.06 -1.59 10.93
N GLY A 214 0.08 -0.37 10.43
CA GLY A 214 1.21 0.20 9.69
C GLY A 214 2.18 0.98 10.58
N LEU A 215 1.64 1.75 11.53
CA LEU A 215 2.43 2.72 12.29
C LEU A 215 3.55 2.09 13.13
N LEU A 216 3.32 0.93 13.75
CA LEU A 216 4.36 0.29 14.57
C LEU A 216 5.58 -0.15 13.72
N PRO A 217 5.43 -0.97 12.67
CA PRO A 217 6.58 -1.35 11.85
C PRO A 217 7.24 -0.17 11.13
N ILE A 218 6.47 0.87 10.75
CA ILE A 218 7.00 2.10 10.16
C ILE A 218 7.88 2.84 11.18
N ALA A 219 7.39 3.08 12.40
CA ALA A 219 8.12 3.78 13.46
C ALA A 219 9.44 3.08 13.84
N VAL A 220 9.47 1.73 13.81
CA VAL A 220 10.69 0.94 14.09
C VAL A 220 11.81 1.25 13.11
N THR A 221 11.52 1.66 11.89
CA THR A 221 12.54 2.07 10.90
C THR A 221 13.14 3.46 11.15
N GLY A 222 12.66 4.19 12.16
CA GLY A 222 13.07 5.56 12.46
C GLY A 222 12.34 6.63 11.66
N ALA A 223 11.32 6.26 10.87
CA ALA A 223 10.45 7.21 10.20
C ALA A 223 9.59 7.98 11.20
N ASP A 224 9.33 9.25 10.92
CA ASP A 224 8.55 10.14 11.77
C ASP A 224 7.05 9.95 11.52
N ILE A 225 6.42 9.13 12.37
CA ILE A 225 4.98 8.85 12.26
C ILE A 225 4.10 10.06 12.68
N ASP A 226 4.62 11.04 13.43
CA ASP A 226 3.89 12.27 13.72
C ASP A 226 3.73 13.10 12.44
N ARG A 227 4.82 13.26 11.63
CA ARG A 227 4.77 13.92 10.34
C ARG A 227 3.89 13.16 9.33
N LEU A 228 3.94 11.83 9.33
CA LEU A 228 3.07 11.00 8.48
C LEU A 228 1.58 11.24 8.80
N MET A 229 1.23 11.23 10.07
CA MET A 229 -0.15 11.51 10.50
C MET A 229 -0.56 12.98 10.25
N GLN A 230 0.37 13.94 10.35
CA GLN A 230 0.09 15.33 10.01
C GLN A 230 -0.25 15.50 8.53
N GLY A 231 0.53 14.89 7.62
CA GLY A 231 0.22 14.91 6.18
C GLY A 231 -1.14 14.28 5.87
N ALA A 232 -1.46 13.16 6.52
CA ALA A 232 -2.76 12.52 6.39
C ALA A 232 -3.91 13.39 6.94
N GLN A 233 -3.70 14.09 8.04
CA GLN A 233 -4.69 15.00 8.64
C GLN A 233 -4.97 16.21 7.73
N ASP A 234 -3.92 16.83 7.19
CA ASP A 234 -4.04 17.96 6.25
C ASP A 234 -4.79 17.50 4.99
N ALA A 235 -4.47 16.32 4.46
CA ALA A 235 -5.14 15.72 3.32
C ALA A 235 -6.61 15.38 3.58
N THR A 236 -6.91 14.82 4.75
CA THR A 236 -8.30 14.53 5.18
C THR A 236 -9.14 15.79 5.14
N ASN A 237 -8.63 16.91 5.62
CA ASN A 237 -9.35 18.18 5.58
C ASN A 237 -9.50 18.71 4.14
N LYS A 238 -8.46 18.60 3.31
CA LYS A 238 -8.46 19.04 1.91
C LYS A 238 -9.47 18.28 1.06
N TYR A 239 -9.50 16.93 1.16
CA TYR A 239 -10.31 16.09 0.27
C TYR A 239 -11.79 15.94 0.72
N ARG A 240 -12.21 16.70 1.73
CA ARG A 240 -13.64 16.86 2.10
C ARG A 240 -14.38 17.91 1.28
N MET A 241 -13.65 18.72 0.48
CA MET A 241 -14.27 19.73 -0.38
C MET A 241 -15.08 19.08 -1.51
N ASP A 242 -16.28 19.57 -1.76
CA ASP A 242 -17.21 19.04 -2.75
C ASP A 242 -17.07 19.68 -4.16
N ASN A 243 -16.00 20.43 -4.36
CA ASN A 243 -15.62 21.03 -5.64
C ASN A 243 -14.48 20.25 -6.28
N TYR A 244 -14.74 19.55 -7.39
CA TYR A 244 -13.77 18.71 -8.07
C TYR A 244 -12.58 19.48 -8.70
N HIS A 245 -12.71 20.78 -8.90
CA HIS A 245 -11.59 21.63 -9.32
C HIS A 245 -10.56 21.84 -8.21
N GLU A 246 -10.97 21.72 -6.95
CA GLU A 246 -10.13 21.90 -5.76
C GLU A 246 -9.81 20.55 -5.09
N ASN A 247 -10.69 19.56 -5.26
CA ASN A 247 -10.53 18.20 -4.73
C ASN A 247 -9.97 17.26 -5.81
N SER A 248 -8.65 17.14 -5.85
CA SER A 248 -7.97 16.31 -6.84
C SER A 248 -8.28 14.82 -6.71
N ALA A 249 -8.58 14.30 -5.51
CA ALA A 249 -9.00 12.91 -5.32
C ALA A 249 -10.38 12.65 -5.97
N MET A 250 -11.31 13.57 -5.81
CA MET A 250 -12.62 13.52 -6.47
C MET A 250 -12.46 13.61 -8.00
N ARG A 251 -11.64 14.54 -8.50
CA ARG A 251 -11.35 14.69 -9.94
C ARG A 251 -10.75 13.43 -10.53
N TYR A 252 -9.80 12.80 -9.84
CA TYR A 252 -9.20 11.54 -10.26
C TYR A 252 -10.24 10.41 -10.34
N ALA A 253 -11.10 10.26 -9.34
CA ALA A 253 -12.19 9.28 -9.35
C ALA A 253 -13.16 9.49 -10.53
N MET A 254 -13.48 10.76 -10.85
CA MET A 254 -14.35 11.12 -11.98
C MET A 254 -13.70 10.78 -13.33
N ILE A 255 -12.42 11.11 -13.52
CA ILE A 255 -11.67 10.78 -14.73
C ILE A 255 -11.64 9.26 -14.96
N ARG A 256 -11.34 8.48 -13.93
CA ARG A 256 -11.38 7.01 -13.99
C ARG A 256 -12.75 6.49 -14.42
N ASN A 257 -13.82 7.03 -13.85
CA ASN A 257 -15.19 6.65 -14.21
C ASN A 257 -15.53 7.00 -15.67
N CYS A 258 -15.13 8.19 -16.15
CA CYS A 258 -15.32 8.58 -17.56
C CYS A 258 -14.56 7.65 -18.52
N LEU A 259 -13.30 7.33 -18.22
CA LEU A 259 -12.49 6.42 -19.03
C LEU A 259 -13.05 5.01 -19.04
N TYR A 260 -13.49 4.50 -17.87
CA TYR A 260 -14.13 3.19 -17.77
C TYR A 260 -15.40 3.10 -18.66
N ARG A 261 -16.26 4.12 -18.63
CA ARG A 261 -17.45 4.21 -19.50
C ARG A 261 -17.10 4.27 -21.00
N LYS A 262 -15.90 4.73 -21.35
CA LYS A 262 -15.35 4.76 -22.72
C LYS A 262 -14.60 3.47 -23.10
N GLY A 263 -14.71 2.39 -22.30
CA GLY A 263 -14.12 1.08 -22.59
C GLY A 263 -12.63 0.97 -22.24
N LYS A 264 -12.13 1.82 -21.36
CA LYS A 264 -10.80 1.62 -20.75
C LYS A 264 -10.97 0.70 -19.55
N ASP A 265 -10.50 -0.53 -19.65
CA ASP A 265 -10.70 -1.58 -18.64
C ASP A 265 -9.49 -1.74 -17.71
N ILE A 266 -8.34 -1.15 -18.06
CA ILE A 266 -7.06 -1.31 -17.35
C ILE A 266 -6.52 0.07 -16.98
N GLU A 267 -6.22 0.26 -15.70
CA GLU A 267 -5.43 1.38 -15.23
C GLU A 267 -4.03 0.93 -14.85
N ILE A 268 -3.00 1.61 -15.38
CA ILE A 268 -1.61 1.36 -15.05
C ILE A 268 -1.11 2.50 -14.17
N LEU A 269 -0.82 2.20 -12.89
CA LEU A 269 -0.08 3.13 -12.02
C LEU A 269 1.40 3.02 -12.36
N VAL A 270 1.94 4.06 -12.96
CA VAL A 270 3.33 4.14 -13.40
C VAL A 270 4.14 4.91 -12.38
N ASN A 271 5.33 4.43 -12.06
CA ASN A 271 6.33 5.16 -11.31
C ASN A 271 7.71 5.02 -11.97
N ASN A 272 8.62 5.94 -11.70
CA ASN A 272 10.00 5.94 -12.15
C ASN A 272 11.02 5.91 -10.98
N GLU A 273 10.53 5.56 -9.78
CA GLU A 273 11.33 5.32 -8.58
C GLU A 273 11.09 3.89 -8.08
N PRO A 274 12.07 2.97 -8.16
CA PRO A 274 11.89 1.56 -7.77
C PRO A 274 11.42 1.36 -6.32
N ALA A 275 11.69 2.31 -5.43
CA ALA A 275 11.19 2.30 -4.05
C ALA A 275 9.66 2.33 -3.95
N LEU A 276 8.96 2.73 -5.01
CA LEU A 276 7.49 2.76 -5.08
C LEU A 276 6.85 1.44 -5.52
N GLN A 277 7.64 0.42 -5.89
CA GLN A 277 7.07 -0.86 -6.28
C GLN A 277 6.12 -1.44 -5.20
N PRO A 278 6.47 -1.48 -3.90
CA PRO A 278 5.52 -1.94 -2.87
C PRO A 278 4.33 -1.00 -2.66
N PHE A 279 4.47 0.30 -2.94
CA PHE A 279 3.34 1.22 -2.94
C PHE A 279 2.33 0.85 -4.04
N GLY A 280 2.82 0.52 -5.22
CA GLY A 280 2.00 -0.02 -6.31
C GLY A 280 1.26 -1.30 -5.92
N GLU A 281 1.89 -2.22 -5.16
CA GLU A 281 1.23 -3.43 -4.65
C GLU A 281 0.11 -3.11 -3.65
N TRP A 282 0.32 -2.14 -2.74
CA TRP A 282 -0.73 -1.64 -1.85
C TRP A 282 -1.88 -1.00 -2.65
N TRP A 283 -1.57 -0.16 -3.64
CA TRP A 283 -2.55 0.47 -4.50
C TRP A 283 -3.37 -0.57 -5.30
N LYS A 284 -2.75 -1.63 -5.82
CA LYS A 284 -3.47 -2.73 -6.46
C LYS A 284 -4.48 -3.39 -5.54
N GLN A 285 -4.09 -3.69 -4.29
CA GLN A 285 -5.04 -4.24 -3.32
C GLN A 285 -6.17 -3.26 -3.04
N LEU A 286 -5.84 -1.99 -2.79
CA LEU A 286 -6.81 -0.94 -2.50
C LEU A 286 -7.90 -0.88 -3.60
N TYR A 287 -7.50 -0.84 -4.87
CA TYR A 287 -8.43 -0.70 -5.99
C TYR A 287 -9.10 -2.02 -6.39
N ALA A 288 -8.36 -3.11 -6.50
CA ALA A 288 -8.91 -4.40 -6.92
C ALA A 288 -9.98 -4.92 -5.96
N GLU A 289 -9.71 -4.90 -4.65
CA GLU A 289 -10.70 -5.35 -3.66
C GLU A 289 -11.87 -4.38 -3.49
N SER A 290 -11.67 -3.07 -3.75
CA SER A 290 -12.74 -2.09 -3.62
C SER A 290 -13.66 -2.07 -4.84
N GLU A 291 -13.14 -2.20 -6.06
CA GLU A 291 -13.91 -2.01 -7.28
C GLU A 291 -14.27 -3.30 -8.02
N GLY A 292 -13.49 -4.38 -7.84
CA GLY A 292 -13.68 -5.65 -8.53
C GLY A 292 -14.93 -6.41 -8.05
N LYS A 293 -16.15 -5.91 -8.34
CA LYS A 293 -17.41 -6.45 -7.87
C LYS A 293 -18.46 -6.49 -8.97
N ASN A 294 -19.43 -7.40 -8.86
CA ASN A 294 -20.54 -7.52 -9.81
C ASN A 294 -20.09 -7.63 -11.28
N HIS A 295 -18.94 -8.29 -11.51
CA HIS A 295 -18.29 -8.43 -12.83
C HIS A 295 -17.92 -7.07 -13.47
N ARG A 296 -17.58 -6.06 -12.66
CA ARG A 296 -17.20 -4.70 -13.04
C ARG A 296 -15.90 -4.31 -12.35
N GLY A 297 -15.37 -3.16 -12.73
CA GLY A 297 -14.20 -2.52 -12.15
C GLY A 297 -13.03 -2.45 -13.12
N LEU A 298 -12.20 -1.44 -12.95
CA LEU A 298 -10.93 -1.30 -13.65
C LEU A 298 -9.94 -2.33 -13.12
N PHE A 299 -9.19 -2.98 -14.01
CA PHE A 299 -8.10 -3.87 -13.60
C PHE A 299 -6.86 -3.03 -13.25
N PRO A 300 -6.43 -3.00 -11.97
CA PRO A 300 -5.30 -2.20 -11.55
C PRO A 300 -4.00 -2.94 -11.87
N MET A 301 -3.14 -2.31 -12.66
CA MET A 301 -1.80 -2.76 -13.01
C MET A 301 -0.77 -1.74 -12.53
N THR A 302 0.48 -2.15 -12.32
CA THR A 302 1.59 -1.25 -11.99
C THR A 302 2.75 -1.44 -12.96
N ALA A 303 3.49 -0.36 -13.20
CA ALA A 303 4.71 -0.39 -14.01
C ALA A 303 5.79 0.52 -13.41
N ASN A 304 7.05 0.07 -13.50
CA ASN A 304 8.22 0.82 -13.06
C ASN A 304 9.04 1.24 -14.30
N PHE A 305 8.92 2.50 -14.72
CA PHE A 305 9.71 3.00 -15.82
C PHE A 305 11.10 3.42 -15.33
N THR A 306 12.16 3.27 -16.10
CA THR A 306 12.27 2.79 -17.50
C THR A 306 12.22 1.26 -17.64
N THR A 307 12.40 0.48 -16.57
CA THR A 307 12.50 -0.99 -16.61
C THR A 307 11.37 -1.61 -17.44
N ASP A 308 10.12 -1.26 -17.14
CA ASP A 308 8.96 -1.87 -17.79
C ASP A 308 8.67 -1.33 -19.20
N LEU A 309 9.34 -0.27 -19.64
CA LEU A 309 9.35 0.09 -21.06
C LEU A 309 10.01 -0.99 -21.91
N HIS A 310 10.97 -1.73 -21.33
CA HIS A 310 11.64 -2.87 -21.99
C HIS A 310 10.88 -4.20 -21.83
N SER A 311 9.69 -4.20 -21.25
CA SER A 311 8.82 -5.38 -21.09
C SER A 311 7.43 -5.16 -21.69
N ILE A 312 6.66 -4.21 -21.17
CA ILE A 312 5.26 -3.94 -21.55
C ILE A 312 5.09 -2.67 -22.40
N GLY A 313 6.17 -1.91 -22.66
CA GLY A 313 6.11 -0.67 -23.45
C GLY A 313 5.50 -0.87 -24.83
N GLN A 314 5.83 -1.97 -25.52
CA GLN A 314 5.23 -2.33 -26.81
C GLN A 314 3.70 -2.51 -26.71
N MET A 315 3.20 -3.16 -25.65
CA MET A 315 1.77 -3.36 -25.45
C MET A 315 1.05 -2.03 -25.15
N ILE A 316 1.68 -1.14 -24.41
CA ILE A 316 1.12 0.19 -24.12
C ILE A 316 1.08 1.01 -25.40
N GLN A 317 2.17 1.04 -26.18
CA GLN A 317 2.32 1.88 -27.37
C GLN A 317 1.44 1.42 -28.56
N GLU A 318 1.37 0.12 -28.86
CA GLU A 318 0.71 -0.41 -30.05
C GLU A 318 -0.33 -1.49 -29.77
N GLY A 319 -0.56 -1.87 -28.51
CA GLY A 319 -1.54 -2.90 -28.16
C GLY A 319 -2.99 -2.38 -28.18
N LYS A 320 -3.89 -3.12 -27.55
CA LYS A 320 -5.30 -2.75 -27.48
C LYS A 320 -5.49 -1.43 -26.73
N ARG A 321 -6.33 -0.53 -27.26
CA ARG A 321 -6.58 0.82 -26.70
C ARG A 321 -7.58 0.80 -25.52
N ASN A 322 -7.53 -0.21 -24.65
CA ASN A 322 -8.40 -0.36 -23.49
C ASN A 322 -7.72 -0.03 -22.15
N LEU A 323 -6.58 0.64 -22.19
CA LEU A 323 -5.83 1.03 -20.99
C LEU A 323 -5.60 2.55 -20.92
N PHE A 324 -5.23 3.02 -19.73
CA PHE A 324 -4.77 4.39 -19.47
C PHE A 324 -3.73 4.37 -18.35
N GLU A 325 -2.97 5.46 -18.22
CA GLU A 325 -1.88 5.57 -17.26
C GLU A 325 -2.14 6.68 -16.25
N THR A 326 -1.77 6.42 -15.00
CA THR A 326 -1.62 7.39 -13.92
C THR A 326 -0.17 7.38 -13.47
N VAL A 327 0.56 8.44 -13.76
CA VAL A 327 2.00 8.53 -13.51
C VAL A 327 2.27 9.22 -12.18
N LEU A 328 3.00 8.57 -11.29
CA LEU A 328 3.57 9.20 -10.10
C LEU A 328 4.91 9.82 -10.45
N ARG A 329 5.01 11.15 -10.36
CA ARG A 329 6.22 11.91 -10.63
C ARG A 329 6.68 12.65 -9.38
N PHE A 330 7.98 12.63 -9.10
CA PHE A 330 8.56 13.40 -7.99
C PHE A 330 9.29 14.63 -8.52
N SER A 331 8.98 15.80 -7.94
CA SER A 331 9.69 17.03 -8.28
C SER A 331 11.13 17.04 -7.74
N ASN A 332 11.37 16.36 -6.62
CA ASN A 332 12.70 16.29 -5.99
C ASN A 332 13.04 14.85 -5.64
N VAL A 333 14.22 14.41 -6.05
CA VAL A 333 14.78 13.11 -5.65
C VAL A 333 15.52 13.22 -4.31
N ARG A 334 15.54 12.13 -3.54
CA ARG A 334 16.25 12.13 -2.24
C ARG A 334 17.76 12.33 -2.34
N LYS A 335 18.35 11.81 -3.40
CA LYS A 335 19.81 11.91 -3.70
C LYS A 335 19.99 11.82 -5.19
N ASP A 336 21.01 12.45 -5.69
CA ASP A 336 21.35 12.43 -7.10
C ASP A 336 22.81 12.10 -7.34
N ILE A 337 23.15 11.78 -8.57
CA ILE A 337 24.50 11.50 -9.03
C ILE A 337 24.67 12.01 -10.47
N SER A 338 25.81 12.61 -10.76
CA SER A 338 26.12 13.05 -12.13
C SER A 338 26.72 11.94 -12.95
N VAL A 339 26.41 11.94 -14.26
CA VAL A 339 27.08 11.09 -15.24
C VAL A 339 28.55 11.48 -15.32
N PRO A 340 29.50 10.55 -15.12
CA PRO A 340 30.91 10.87 -15.15
C PRO A 340 31.41 11.27 -16.54
N GLU A 341 32.50 12.04 -16.58
CA GLU A 341 33.20 12.35 -17.82
C GLU A 341 33.99 11.13 -18.31
N ILE A 342 34.00 10.95 -19.62
CA ILE A 342 34.80 9.91 -20.31
C ILE A 342 35.64 10.53 -21.45
N GLU A 343 36.82 10.00 -21.72
CA GLU A 343 37.70 10.49 -22.78
C GLU A 343 37.15 10.10 -24.15
N GLU A 344 36.84 8.82 -24.36
CA GLU A 344 36.33 8.25 -25.60
C GLU A 344 34.83 7.97 -25.54
N ASP A 345 34.11 8.33 -26.60
CA ASP A 345 32.65 8.15 -26.69
C ASP A 345 32.30 6.82 -27.39
N LEU A 346 32.64 5.70 -26.76
CA LEU A 346 32.42 4.38 -27.33
C LEU A 346 30.96 3.94 -27.33
N ASP A 347 30.18 4.48 -26.39
CA ASP A 347 28.78 4.16 -26.20
C ASP A 347 27.83 5.21 -26.80
N GLY A 348 28.36 6.32 -27.35
CA GLY A 348 27.58 7.42 -27.91
C GLY A 348 26.84 8.28 -26.89
N LEU A 349 27.19 8.18 -25.60
CA LEU A 349 26.51 8.87 -24.49
C LEU A 349 27.27 10.11 -23.95
N LYS A 350 28.33 10.56 -24.62
CA LYS A 350 29.11 11.71 -24.21
C LYS A 350 28.28 12.99 -24.02
N TYR A 351 27.16 13.12 -24.73
CA TYR A 351 26.25 14.23 -24.61
C TYR A 351 25.51 14.28 -23.24
N LEU A 352 25.57 13.20 -22.44
CA LEU A 352 25.00 13.13 -21.09
C LEU A 352 25.99 13.51 -19.98
N GLN A 353 27.27 13.67 -20.30
CA GLN A 353 28.31 14.00 -19.30
C GLN A 353 27.97 15.23 -18.48
N GLY A 354 28.16 15.12 -17.17
CA GLY A 354 27.87 16.19 -16.21
C GLY A 354 26.39 16.39 -15.87
N ARG A 355 25.46 15.78 -16.64
CA ARG A 355 24.05 15.82 -16.30
C ARG A 355 23.73 14.98 -15.07
N GLN A 356 22.74 15.40 -14.31
CA GLN A 356 22.22 14.61 -13.21
C GLN A 356 21.39 13.41 -13.75
N VAL A 357 21.50 12.25 -13.11
CA VAL A 357 20.74 11.06 -13.51
C VAL A 357 19.23 11.30 -13.34
N SER A 358 18.83 12.08 -12.32
CA SER A 358 17.43 12.47 -12.14
C SER A 358 16.88 13.28 -13.33
N GLU A 359 17.67 14.21 -13.88
CA GLU A 359 17.32 14.97 -15.09
C GLU A 359 17.09 14.04 -16.29
N ILE A 360 17.95 13.04 -16.45
CA ILE A 360 17.82 12.06 -17.54
C ILE A 360 16.56 11.21 -17.35
N ASN A 361 16.28 10.78 -16.13
CA ASN A 361 15.08 10.02 -15.79
C ASN A 361 13.80 10.84 -16.04
N GLU A 362 13.80 12.12 -15.70
CA GLU A 362 12.69 13.05 -16.00
C GLU A 362 12.46 13.19 -17.52
N LYS A 363 13.53 13.33 -18.31
CA LYS A 363 13.44 13.40 -19.78
C LYS A 363 13.00 12.08 -20.41
N ALA A 364 13.37 10.96 -19.83
CA ALA A 364 12.86 9.65 -20.25
C ALA A 364 11.34 9.54 -20.00
N LEU A 365 10.87 9.98 -18.85
CA LEU A 365 9.44 10.03 -18.54
C LEU A 365 8.68 10.98 -19.46
N GLU A 366 9.19 12.20 -19.66
CA GLU A 366 8.61 13.20 -20.57
C GLU A 366 8.48 12.66 -22.01
N GLY A 367 9.54 12.04 -22.53
CA GLY A 367 9.54 11.41 -23.85
C GLY A 367 8.55 10.25 -23.95
N THR A 368 8.41 9.46 -22.86
CA THR A 368 7.44 8.36 -22.79
C THR A 368 6.00 8.88 -22.80
N VAL A 369 5.69 9.91 -22.02
CA VAL A 369 4.36 10.53 -21.98
C VAL A 369 3.97 11.04 -23.37
N ILE A 370 4.86 11.73 -24.08
CA ILE A 370 4.62 12.20 -25.44
C ILE A 370 4.34 11.03 -26.39
N ALA A 371 5.18 9.99 -26.38
CA ALA A 371 5.03 8.83 -27.26
C ALA A 371 3.72 8.06 -27.00
N HIS A 372 3.37 7.82 -25.74
CA HIS A 372 2.15 7.11 -25.39
C HIS A 372 0.89 7.92 -25.72
N GLN A 373 0.93 9.28 -25.58
CA GLN A 373 -0.16 10.15 -26.04
C GLN A 373 -0.35 10.07 -27.56
N ASP A 374 0.74 10.15 -28.34
CA ASP A 374 0.69 9.95 -29.79
C ASP A 374 0.12 8.58 -30.15
N GLY A 375 0.39 7.57 -29.32
CA GLY A 375 -0.18 6.22 -29.38
C GLY A 375 -1.62 6.12 -28.89
N GLN A 376 -2.32 7.22 -28.59
CA GLN A 376 -3.71 7.26 -28.13
C GLN A 376 -3.92 6.58 -26.76
N THR A 377 -2.95 6.64 -25.87
CA THR A 377 -3.06 6.24 -24.47
C THR A 377 -3.37 7.46 -23.61
N PRO A 378 -4.50 7.51 -22.89
CA PRO A 378 -4.77 8.58 -21.93
C PRO A 378 -3.78 8.51 -20.76
N ILE A 379 -3.22 9.66 -20.36
CA ILE A 379 -2.23 9.75 -19.28
C ILE A 379 -2.60 10.91 -18.36
N SER A 380 -2.57 10.69 -17.06
CA SER A 380 -2.56 11.75 -16.05
C SER A 380 -1.30 11.68 -15.20
N ILE A 381 -0.90 12.80 -14.61
CA ILE A 381 0.30 12.87 -13.79
C ILE A 381 -0.07 13.34 -12.39
N LEU A 382 0.28 12.55 -11.40
CA LEU A 382 0.23 12.91 -9.99
C LEU A 382 1.64 13.31 -9.57
N GLU A 383 1.87 14.61 -9.51
CA GLU A 383 3.15 15.18 -9.11
C GLU A 383 3.23 15.30 -7.59
N ILE A 384 4.32 14.80 -7.01
CA ILE A 384 4.60 14.77 -5.59
C ILE A 384 5.88 15.55 -5.37
N ASP A 385 5.88 16.49 -4.42
CA ASP A 385 7.02 17.37 -4.17
C ASP A 385 8.26 16.62 -3.69
N ASN A 386 8.12 15.75 -2.69
CA ASN A 386 9.23 15.01 -2.07
C ASN A 386 8.80 13.63 -1.58
N MET A 387 9.76 12.70 -1.46
CA MET A 387 9.56 11.41 -0.79
C MET A 387 9.77 11.58 0.72
N ASN A 388 8.79 12.14 1.41
CA ASN A 388 8.80 12.34 2.86
C ASN A 388 7.49 11.87 3.51
N GLU A 389 7.42 11.96 4.82
CA GLU A 389 6.31 11.43 5.61
C GLU A 389 5.00 12.16 5.33
N GLU A 390 5.02 13.49 5.23
CA GLU A 390 3.81 14.27 4.97
C GLU A 390 3.23 14.00 3.59
N ALA A 391 4.08 13.94 2.56
CA ALA A 391 3.67 13.60 1.20
C ALA A 391 3.09 12.18 1.12
N LEU A 392 3.68 11.21 1.84
CA LEU A 392 3.13 9.86 1.92
C LEU A 392 1.76 9.85 2.61
N GLY A 393 1.59 10.59 3.70
CA GLY A 393 0.32 10.73 4.40
C GLY A 393 -0.77 11.30 3.48
N GLU A 394 -0.45 12.36 2.73
CA GLU A 394 -1.37 12.91 1.73
C GLU A 394 -1.68 11.91 0.61
N LEU A 395 -0.69 11.18 0.10
CA LEU A 395 -0.84 10.21 -0.99
C LEU A 395 -1.75 9.03 -0.61
N ILE A 396 -1.63 8.54 0.62
CA ILE A 396 -2.49 7.49 1.16
C ILE A 396 -3.95 7.96 1.18
N ILE A 397 -4.23 9.10 1.80
CA ILE A 397 -5.59 9.65 1.89
C ILE A 397 -6.15 10.01 0.51
N PHE A 398 -5.32 10.53 -0.40
CA PHE A 398 -5.72 10.79 -1.78
C PHE A 398 -6.31 9.53 -2.44
N PHE A 399 -5.60 8.42 -2.39
CA PHE A 399 -6.07 7.19 -3.04
C PHE A 399 -7.22 6.51 -2.29
N GLU A 400 -7.24 6.56 -0.96
CA GLU A 400 -8.36 6.03 -0.16
C GLU A 400 -9.67 6.81 -0.42
N MET A 401 -9.62 8.14 -0.46
CA MET A 401 -10.77 8.99 -0.81
C MET A 401 -11.23 8.75 -2.25
N ALA A 402 -10.29 8.70 -3.18
CA ALA A 402 -10.58 8.50 -4.60
C ALA A 402 -11.24 7.14 -4.87
N VAL A 403 -10.75 6.06 -4.27
CA VAL A 403 -11.33 4.72 -4.49
C VAL A 403 -12.73 4.60 -3.90
N ALA A 404 -13.00 5.24 -2.77
CA ALA A 404 -14.33 5.26 -2.16
C ALA A 404 -15.34 5.99 -3.06
N ILE A 405 -14.98 7.20 -3.54
CA ILE A 405 -15.80 7.98 -4.48
C ILE A 405 -16.01 7.17 -5.77
N SER A 406 -14.96 6.58 -6.34
CA SER A 406 -15.02 5.78 -7.57
C SER A 406 -15.91 4.55 -7.42
N GLY A 407 -15.85 3.85 -6.29
CA GLY A 407 -16.72 2.71 -6.00
C GLY A 407 -18.20 3.12 -5.94
N TYR A 408 -18.51 4.20 -5.27
CA TYR A 408 -19.90 4.72 -5.23
C TYR A 408 -20.38 5.21 -6.61
N LEU A 409 -19.54 5.83 -7.41
CA LEU A 409 -19.85 6.20 -8.80
C LEU A 409 -20.16 4.97 -9.67
N ASN A 410 -19.56 3.83 -9.37
CA ASN A 410 -19.82 2.55 -10.02
C ASN A 410 -21.03 1.80 -9.42
N GLY A 411 -21.68 2.35 -8.39
CA GLY A 411 -22.85 1.77 -7.75
C GLY A 411 -22.56 0.50 -6.95
N ILE A 412 -21.38 0.38 -6.35
CA ILE A 412 -20.96 -0.80 -5.58
C ILE A 412 -20.59 -0.42 -4.15
N ASN A 413 -20.54 -1.41 -3.25
CA ASN A 413 -19.94 -1.26 -1.93
C ASN A 413 -18.40 -1.32 -2.06
N PRO A 414 -17.65 -0.23 -1.81
CA PRO A 414 -16.20 -0.22 -1.96
C PRO A 414 -15.45 -0.85 -0.77
N PHE A 415 -16.12 -1.28 0.30
CA PHE A 415 -15.47 -1.64 1.57
C PHE A 415 -15.55 -3.12 1.94
N ASP A 416 -16.37 -3.93 1.26
CA ASP A 416 -16.40 -5.38 1.41
C ASP A 416 -15.49 -6.09 0.39
N GLN A 417 -15.33 -7.43 0.50
CA GLN A 417 -14.58 -8.27 -0.45
C GLN A 417 -15.12 -9.70 -0.48
N PRO A 418 -16.38 -9.94 -0.95
CA PRO A 418 -16.99 -11.25 -0.90
C PRO A 418 -16.30 -12.30 -1.78
N GLY A 419 -15.62 -11.89 -2.85
CA GLY A 419 -14.99 -12.78 -3.82
C GLY A 419 -13.86 -13.65 -3.30
N VAL A 420 -13.20 -13.24 -2.19
CA VAL A 420 -12.03 -13.98 -1.64
C VAL A 420 -12.42 -15.14 -0.71
N GLU A 421 -13.72 -15.35 -0.42
CA GLU A 421 -14.12 -16.39 0.52
C GLU A 421 -14.14 -17.80 -0.08
N ALA A 422 -14.36 -17.92 -1.39
CA ALA A 422 -14.49 -19.20 -2.06
C ALA A 422 -13.20 -20.04 -2.02
N TYR A 423 -12.06 -19.44 -2.38
CA TYR A 423 -10.78 -20.17 -2.37
C TYR A 423 -10.35 -20.59 -0.95
N LYS A 424 -10.64 -19.77 0.06
CA LYS A 424 -10.34 -20.10 1.47
C LYS A 424 -11.09 -21.34 1.91
N LYS A 425 -12.39 -21.43 1.60
CA LYS A 425 -13.21 -22.62 1.91
C LYS A 425 -12.64 -23.87 1.24
N ASN A 426 -12.28 -23.79 -0.05
CA ASN A 426 -11.66 -24.89 -0.77
C ASN A 426 -10.33 -25.31 -0.15
N MET A 427 -9.45 -24.36 0.20
CA MET A 427 -8.18 -24.64 0.89
C MET A 427 -8.41 -25.35 2.24
N PHE A 428 -9.34 -24.87 3.06
CA PHE A 428 -9.68 -25.50 4.33
C PHE A 428 -10.18 -26.95 4.16
N ALA A 429 -11.04 -27.18 3.17
CA ALA A 429 -11.52 -28.52 2.85
C ALA A 429 -10.40 -29.46 2.40
N LEU A 430 -9.54 -29.00 1.47
CA LEU A 430 -8.39 -29.79 0.98
C LEU A 430 -7.37 -30.09 2.08
N LEU A 431 -7.19 -29.22 3.05
CA LEU A 431 -6.33 -29.44 4.22
C LEU A 431 -7.00 -30.29 5.32
N GLY A 432 -8.27 -30.71 5.15
CA GLY A 432 -8.97 -31.52 6.12
C GLY A 432 -9.38 -30.80 7.39
N LYS A 433 -9.66 -29.48 7.30
CA LYS A 433 -10.13 -28.70 8.44
C LYS A 433 -11.49 -29.25 8.94
N PRO A 434 -11.66 -29.50 10.25
CA PRO A 434 -12.93 -29.93 10.81
C PRO A 434 -14.11 -29.02 10.42
N GLY A 435 -15.25 -29.61 10.03
CA GLY A 435 -16.45 -28.89 9.55
C GLY A 435 -16.46 -28.64 8.04
N TYR A 436 -15.49 -29.17 7.27
CA TYR A 436 -15.42 -29.04 5.81
C TYR A 436 -15.39 -30.41 5.10
N GLU A 437 -15.82 -31.49 5.75
CA GLU A 437 -15.73 -32.87 5.27
C GLU A 437 -16.55 -33.09 3.97
N ASP A 438 -17.77 -32.56 3.90
CA ASP A 438 -18.63 -32.65 2.73
C ASP A 438 -18.03 -31.95 1.51
N LEU A 439 -17.50 -30.74 1.71
CA LEU A 439 -16.82 -29.99 0.64
C LEU A 439 -15.54 -30.72 0.20
N GLN A 440 -14.77 -31.32 1.13
CA GLN A 440 -13.60 -32.10 0.80
C GLN A 440 -13.97 -33.31 -0.10
N ALA A 441 -15.06 -34.03 0.23
CA ALA A 441 -15.53 -35.15 -0.57
C ALA A 441 -15.92 -34.70 -1.99
N GLN A 442 -16.63 -33.59 -2.12
CA GLN A 442 -16.99 -33.00 -3.42
C GLN A 442 -15.76 -32.58 -4.25
N LEU A 443 -14.75 -31.95 -3.63
CA LEU A 443 -13.55 -31.50 -4.34
C LEU A 443 -12.66 -32.66 -4.82
N LYS A 444 -12.67 -33.80 -4.13
CA LYS A 444 -11.95 -35.01 -4.56
C LYS A 444 -12.58 -35.72 -5.76
N GLN A 445 -13.84 -35.38 -6.10
CA GLN A 445 -14.56 -35.94 -7.25
C GLN A 445 -14.42 -35.06 -8.52
N LYS A 446 -13.86 -33.87 -8.40
CA LYS A 446 -13.52 -32.96 -9.52
C LYS A 446 -12.11 -33.23 -10.04
#